data_350bda145d3e202c6ad83ffb05e94c99
#
_entry.id   350bda145d3e202c6ad83ffb05e94c99
#
_cell.length_a   1.000
_cell.length_b   1.000
_cell.length_c   1.000
_cell.angle_alpha   90.00
_cell.angle_beta   90.00
_cell.angle_gamma   90.00
#
_symmetry.space_group_name_H-M   'P 1'
#
loop_
_entity.id
_entity.type
_entity.pdbx_description
1 polymer ?
#
loop_
_entity_poly.entity_id
_entity_poly.type
_entity_poly.pdbx_seq_one_letter_code
_entity_poly.pdbx_strand_id
1 'polypeptide(L)'
;MKKRVFSVLLALVLLLCAVPLPVHAAANEITVYNWGQYISDGTDDSLDVIEAFEEETGIKVNYLTFDSNESMYTKLKTGGASYDVIIPSDYMIAKLIEEDMLEPLDFANIPNYKYIDEAFRNQAYDPENLYSVPYTWGTVGLIYNRNYVSDEDAESWSCLWNSKYAGKLLMFDNPRDAFAIAESMLGYSLNTEDFTELKNCADLLAQQKPVLQAYVMDQIFDKMERGEAWAAPYYAGDYLTMVEENPDLGFSHPKEGYNIFIDAMCIPKGCQNKSGAEAFINFLCDPEISAANLDYIGYSTPETAAKEYLDEEITTSPVAYPDDETLARSESFSALGIEATQAMNDLWLSVKTTGSNTTMYLILTLAAIAAVILFFVISGVCRRRKKARRCRKWRSA
;
A
#
# COMPACT_ATOMS: atom_id res chain seq x y z
N MET A 1 -2.46 71.59 -19.33
CA MET A 1 -1.67 70.49 -18.66
C MET A 1 -2.53 69.37 -18.14
N LYS A 2 -3.63 69.57 -17.41
CA LYS A 2 -4.45 68.51 -16.79
C LYS A 2 -5.04 67.47 -17.77
N LYS A 3 -5.48 67.90 -19.00
CA LYS A 3 -6.01 66.95 -20.02
C LYS A 3 -4.95 66.04 -20.67
N ARG A 4 -3.71 66.49 -20.80
CA ARG A 4 -2.63 65.67 -21.35
C ARG A 4 -2.12 64.62 -20.35
N VAL A 5 -2.15 64.94 -19.03
CA VAL A 5 -1.79 64.02 -17.94
C VAL A 5 -2.85 62.92 -17.83
N PHE A 6 -4.14 63.24 -18.01
CA PHE A 6 -5.23 62.27 -17.94
C PHE A 6 -5.16 61.30 -19.16
N SER A 7 -4.85 61.78 -20.36
CA SER A 7 -4.69 60.94 -21.55
C SER A 7 -3.49 59.99 -21.45
N VAL A 8 -2.39 60.43 -20.84
CA VAL A 8 -1.21 59.58 -20.60
C VAL A 8 -1.48 58.52 -19.55
N LEU A 9 -2.19 58.86 -18.47
CA LEU A 9 -2.61 57.90 -17.43
C LEU A 9 -3.57 56.85 -18.01
N LEU A 10 -4.54 57.25 -18.86
CA LEU A 10 -5.47 56.35 -19.48
C LEU A 10 -4.78 55.40 -20.48
N ALA A 11 -3.79 55.93 -21.23
CA ALA A 11 -2.98 55.09 -22.13
C ALA A 11 -2.09 54.10 -21.36
N LEU A 12 -1.55 54.46 -20.19
CA LEU A 12 -0.77 53.56 -19.32
C LEU A 12 -1.64 52.46 -18.71
N VAL A 13 -2.87 52.79 -18.30
CA VAL A 13 -3.83 51.79 -17.77
C VAL A 13 -4.25 50.81 -18.89
N LEU A 14 -4.48 51.28 -20.11
CA LEU A 14 -4.79 50.40 -21.26
C LEU A 14 -3.60 49.55 -21.69
N LEU A 15 -2.34 50.02 -21.55
CA LEU A 15 -1.15 49.21 -21.78
C LEU A 15 -0.95 48.14 -20.70
N LEU A 16 -1.31 48.41 -19.46
CA LEU A 16 -1.26 47.41 -18.34
C LEU A 16 -2.32 46.31 -18.52
N CYS A 17 -3.46 46.60 -19.14
CA CYS A 17 -4.49 45.58 -19.45
C CYS A 17 -4.16 44.72 -20.69
N ALA A 18 -3.13 45.09 -21.46
CA ALA A 18 -2.69 44.33 -22.65
C ALA A 18 -1.51 43.38 -22.36
N VAL A 19 -1.05 43.28 -21.11
CA VAL A 19 -0.13 42.21 -20.73
C VAL A 19 -0.92 40.91 -20.71
N PRO A 20 -0.67 39.98 -21.64
CA PRO A 20 -1.28 38.65 -21.53
C PRO A 20 -0.84 38.11 -20.19
N LEU A 21 -1.80 37.90 -19.26
CA LEU A 21 -1.55 37.08 -18.11
C LEU A 21 -1.01 35.75 -18.66
N PRO A 22 0.09 35.22 -18.13
CA PRO A 22 0.48 33.88 -18.52
C PRO A 22 -0.72 33.00 -18.23
N VAL A 23 -1.41 32.53 -19.29
CA VAL A 23 -2.23 31.34 -19.17
C VAL A 23 -1.22 30.29 -18.75
N HIS A 24 -1.24 29.89 -17.49
CA HIS A 24 -0.61 28.64 -17.09
C HIS A 24 -1.26 27.62 -18.04
N ALA A 25 -0.52 27.21 -19.08
CA ALA A 25 -0.84 25.95 -19.72
C ALA A 25 -0.95 24.97 -18.55
N ALA A 26 -2.10 24.30 -18.44
CA ALA A 26 -2.24 23.20 -17.51
C ALA A 26 -0.96 22.38 -17.66
N ALA A 27 -0.30 22.08 -16.56
CA ALA A 27 0.95 21.36 -16.61
C ALA A 27 0.68 20.11 -17.44
N ASN A 28 1.47 19.89 -18.51
CA ASN A 28 1.31 18.72 -19.36
C ASN A 28 1.88 17.50 -18.65
N GLU A 29 1.51 17.37 -17.37
CA GLU A 29 2.01 16.40 -16.40
C GLU A 29 0.90 16.04 -15.43
N ILE A 30 0.90 14.78 -15.02
CA ILE A 30 0.08 14.25 -13.92
C ILE A 30 0.97 13.55 -12.88
N THR A 31 0.51 13.52 -11.64
CA THR A 31 1.13 12.72 -10.59
C THR A 31 0.22 11.55 -10.24
N VAL A 32 0.69 10.34 -10.51
CA VAL A 32 0.03 9.07 -10.18
C VAL A 32 0.62 8.52 -8.88
N TYR A 33 -0.22 8.12 -7.94
CA TYR A 33 0.19 7.54 -6.66
C TYR A 33 -0.45 6.18 -6.50
N ASN A 34 0.33 5.14 -6.68
CA ASN A 34 -0.11 3.75 -6.77
C ASN A 34 0.66 2.86 -5.79
N TRP A 35 0.36 1.58 -5.73
CA TRP A 35 1.10 0.57 -4.99
C TRP A 35 2.49 0.33 -5.61
N GLY A 36 3.40 -0.25 -4.83
CA GLY A 36 4.64 -0.79 -5.38
C GLY A 36 4.36 -1.98 -6.31
N GLN A 37 5.16 -2.15 -7.36
CA GLN A 37 5.07 -3.26 -8.33
C GLN A 37 3.65 -3.49 -8.90
N TYR A 38 2.92 -2.42 -9.18
CA TYR A 38 1.50 -2.47 -9.55
C TYR A 38 1.18 -1.78 -10.87
N ILE A 39 2.17 -1.68 -11.74
CA ILE A 39 2.09 -1.20 -13.12
C ILE A 39 3.23 -1.80 -13.93
N SER A 40 2.98 -2.16 -15.17
CA SER A 40 4.01 -2.65 -16.08
C SER A 40 4.97 -1.53 -16.46
N ASP A 41 6.27 -1.76 -16.29
CA ASP A 41 7.34 -0.76 -16.36
C ASP A 41 8.36 -1.01 -17.50
N GLY A 42 8.05 -1.94 -18.41
CA GLY A 42 8.90 -2.28 -19.56
C GLY A 42 10.05 -3.23 -19.24
N THR A 43 10.15 -3.74 -18.01
CA THR A 43 11.10 -4.83 -17.70
C THR A 43 10.56 -6.16 -18.24
N ASP A 44 11.45 -7.14 -18.41
CA ASP A 44 11.11 -8.52 -18.86
C ASP A 44 10.35 -8.58 -20.19
N ASP A 45 10.71 -7.68 -21.14
CA ASP A 45 10.06 -7.55 -22.45
C ASP A 45 8.57 -7.12 -22.38
N SER A 46 8.11 -6.60 -21.23
CA SER A 46 6.74 -6.11 -21.02
C SER A 46 6.53 -4.72 -21.64
N LEU A 47 5.27 -4.28 -21.70
CA LEU A 47 4.92 -2.92 -22.10
C LEU A 47 5.28 -1.93 -20.97
N ASP A 48 6.05 -0.87 -21.26
CA ASP A 48 6.10 0.29 -20.36
C ASP A 48 4.82 1.12 -20.54
N VAL A 49 3.87 0.93 -19.62
CA VAL A 49 2.55 1.58 -19.64
C VAL A 49 2.67 3.10 -19.49
N ILE A 50 3.63 3.56 -18.69
CA ILE A 50 3.86 5.00 -18.49
C ILE A 50 4.42 5.62 -19.77
N GLU A 51 5.45 5.01 -20.38
CA GLU A 51 6.04 5.49 -21.62
C GLU A 51 5.00 5.49 -22.75
N ALA A 52 4.21 4.42 -22.89
CA ALA A 52 3.16 4.30 -23.89
C ALA A 52 2.09 5.40 -23.74
N PHE A 53 1.64 5.69 -22.52
CA PHE A 53 0.72 6.80 -22.26
C PHE A 53 1.34 8.15 -22.61
N GLU A 54 2.58 8.39 -22.23
CA GLU A 54 3.30 9.63 -22.52
C GLU A 54 3.49 9.83 -24.03
N GLU A 55 3.80 8.77 -24.77
CA GLU A 55 3.94 8.80 -26.23
C GLU A 55 2.62 9.10 -26.95
N GLU A 56 1.53 8.48 -26.50
CA GLU A 56 0.20 8.66 -27.10
C GLU A 56 -0.37 10.05 -26.84
N THR A 57 -0.25 10.54 -25.60
CA THR A 57 -0.96 11.74 -25.15
C THR A 57 -0.08 12.99 -25.10
N GLY A 58 1.22 12.83 -25.00
CA GLY A 58 2.18 13.89 -24.69
C GLY A 58 2.11 14.41 -23.27
N ILE A 59 1.35 13.75 -22.37
CA ILE A 59 1.23 14.10 -20.94
C ILE A 59 2.29 13.33 -20.17
N LYS A 60 3.12 14.04 -19.39
CA LYS A 60 4.14 13.42 -18.56
C LYS A 60 3.54 12.83 -17.28
N VAL A 61 4.10 11.71 -16.81
CA VAL A 61 3.65 11.03 -15.60
C VAL A 61 4.76 11.06 -14.55
N ASN A 62 4.48 11.69 -13.42
CA ASN A 62 5.28 11.55 -12.21
C ASN A 62 4.69 10.40 -11.37
N TYR A 63 5.33 9.23 -11.44
CA TYR A 63 4.82 8.02 -10.77
C TYR A 63 5.44 7.87 -9.38
N LEU A 64 4.60 7.72 -8.36
CA LEU A 64 4.97 7.56 -6.95
C LEU A 64 4.27 6.34 -6.37
N THR A 65 4.88 5.72 -5.36
CA THR A 65 4.34 4.51 -4.73
C THR A 65 4.06 4.69 -3.24
N PHE A 66 3.10 3.89 -2.74
CA PHE A 66 2.78 3.75 -1.32
C PHE A 66 2.73 2.28 -0.91
N ASP A 67 2.93 2.03 0.39
CA ASP A 67 3.02 0.67 0.94
C ASP A 67 1.69 0.18 1.55
N SER A 68 0.74 1.10 1.84
CA SER A 68 -0.59 0.77 2.39
C SER A 68 -1.60 1.88 2.16
N ASN A 69 -2.89 1.52 2.13
CA ASN A 69 -4.01 2.47 2.05
C ASN A 69 -3.92 3.52 3.18
N GLU A 70 -3.54 3.12 4.39
CA GLU A 70 -3.42 4.00 5.56
C GLU A 70 -2.29 5.01 5.40
N SER A 71 -1.16 4.61 4.80
CA SER A 71 -0.03 5.51 4.52
C SER A 71 -0.39 6.52 3.44
N MET A 72 -1.06 6.08 2.38
CA MET A 72 -1.59 6.91 1.30
C MET A 72 -2.62 7.91 1.85
N TYR A 73 -3.64 7.44 2.58
CA TYR A 73 -4.65 8.28 3.22
C TYR A 73 -4.04 9.35 4.12
N THR A 74 -3.06 8.97 4.95
CA THR A 74 -2.38 9.92 5.85
C THR A 74 -1.68 11.03 5.06
N LYS A 75 -1.04 10.71 3.94
CA LYS A 75 -0.40 11.70 3.08
C LYS A 75 -1.41 12.62 2.40
N LEU A 76 -2.52 12.10 1.90
CA LEU A 76 -3.60 12.91 1.32
C LEU A 76 -4.16 13.88 2.37
N LYS A 77 -4.43 13.38 3.57
CA LYS A 77 -5.05 14.17 4.65
C LYS A 77 -4.14 15.25 5.23
N THR A 78 -2.84 14.98 5.34
CA THR A 78 -1.87 15.96 5.87
C THR A 78 -1.53 17.06 4.87
N GLY A 79 -1.80 16.86 3.59
CA GLY A 79 -1.48 17.79 2.52
C GLY A 79 0.03 17.88 2.26
N GLY A 80 0.44 18.81 1.41
CA GLY A 80 1.86 19.05 1.08
C GLY A 80 2.32 18.41 -0.22
N ALA A 81 1.54 17.49 -0.79
CA ALA A 81 1.68 16.99 -2.15
C ALA A 81 0.31 16.98 -2.84
N SER A 82 0.29 17.19 -4.14
CA SER A 82 -0.88 17.08 -4.99
C SER A 82 -0.73 15.82 -5.83
N TYR A 83 -1.75 15.01 -5.88
CA TYR A 83 -1.84 13.83 -6.74
C TYR A 83 -3.00 14.01 -7.71
N ASP A 84 -2.87 13.47 -8.92
CA ASP A 84 -3.90 13.56 -9.93
C ASP A 84 -4.66 12.24 -10.07
N VAL A 85 -3.99 11.10 -9.90
CA VAL A 85 -4.61 9.78 -9.83
C VAL A 85 -4.09 9.05 -8.60
N ILE A 86 -4.98 8.36 -7.90
CA ILE A 86 -4.67 7.40 -6.82
C ILE A 86 -5.39 6.09 -7.10
N ILE A 87 -4.80 4.97 -6.67
CA ILE A 87 -5.38 3.62 -6.90
C ILE A 87 -5.52 2.88 -5.57
N PRO A 88 -6.49 3.27 -4.72
CA PRO A 88 -6.78 2.61 -3.44
C PRO A 88 -7.70 1.40 -3.58
N SER A 89 -7.77 0.61 -2.51
CA SER A 89 -8.73 -0.48 -2.39
C SER A 89 -10.13 0.01 -1.98
N ASP A 90 -11.12 -0.80 -2.24
CA ASP A 90 -12.55 -0.59 -2.06
C ASP A 90 -12.95 0.12 -0.75
N TYR A 91 -12.55 -0.41 0.41
CA TYR A 91 -12.86 0.18 1.72
C TYR A 91 -12.27 1.57 1.91
N MET A 92 -11.11 1.83 1.32
CA MET A 92 -10.47 3.13 1.39
C MET A 92 -11.15 4.12 0.46
N ILE A 93 -11.63 3.68 -0.71
CA ILE A 93 -12.46 4.51 -1.60
C ILE A 93 -13.73 4.94 -0.88
N ALA A 94 -14.44 4.01 -0.22
CA ALA A 94 -15.63 4.32 0.57
C ALA A 94 -15.32 5.40 1.62
N LYS A 95 -14.21 5.27 2.35
CA LYS A 95 -13.76 6.25 3.35
C LYS A 95 -13.44 7.61 2.73
N LEU A 96 -12.74 7.64 1.61
CA LEU A 96 -12.39 8.88 0.91
C LEU A 96 -13.64 9.60 0.38
N ILE A 97 -14.64 8.87 -0.07
CA ILE A 97 -15.94 9.42 -0.48
C ILE A 97 -16.66 10.02 0.73
N GLU A 98 -16.76 9.26 1.84
CA GLU A 98 -17.40 9.74 3.08
C GLU A 98 -16.77 11.03 3.61
N GLU A 99 -15.45 11.14 3.53
CA GLU A 99 -14.69 12.32 3.98
C GLU A 99 -14.61 13.45 2.92
N ASP A 100 -15.33 13.31 1.80
CA ASP A 100 -15.33 14.30 0.71
C ASP A 100 -13.93 14.61 0.17
N MET A 101 -13.10 13.57 -0.03
CA MET A 101 -11.71 13.69 -0.46
C MET A 101 -11.47 13.37 -1.93
N LEU A 102 -12.50 12.95 -2.68
CA LEU A 102 -12.41 12.62 -4.11
C LEU A 102 -13.17 13.63 -4.97
N GLU A 103 -12.68 13.82 -6.20
CA GLU A 103 -13.39 14.54 -7.27
C GLU A 103 -14.27 13.57 -8.05
N PRO A 104 -15.53 13.94 -8.39
CA PRO A 104 -16.33 13.11 -9.27
C PRO A 104 -15.71 13.06 -10.67
N LEU A 105 -15.74 11.88 -11.30
CA LEU A 105 -15.24 11.64 -12.64
C LEU A 105 -16.20 12.17 -13.72
N ASP A 106 -15.66 12.64 -14.84
CA ASP A 106 -16.45 12.89 -16.05
C ASP A 106 -16.28 11.72 -17.03
N PHE A 107 -17.22 10.78 -17.00
CA PHE A 107 -17.21 9.59 -17.85
C PHE A 107 -17.27 9.91 -19.36
N ALA A 108 -17.59 11.14 -19.77
CA ALA A 108 -17.47 11.53 -21.16
C ALA A 108 -15.99 11.57 -21.62
N ASN A 109 -15.06 11.75 -20.68
CA ASN A 109 -13.62 11.72 -20.90
C ASN A 109 -13.01 10.32 -20.69
N ILE A 110 -13.83 9.34 -20.26
CA ILE A 110 -13.40 7.95 -20.00
C ILE A 110 -14.27 6.98 -20.83
N PRO A 111 -14.28 7.08 -22.15
CA PRO A 111 -15.15 6.25 -23.00
C PRO A 111 -14.84 4.76 -22.94
N ASN A 112 -13.61 4.36 -22.52
CA ASN A 112 -13.23 2.97 -22.34
C ASN A 112 -13.83 2.33 -21.08
N TYR A 113 -14.44 3.10 -20.15
CA TYR A 113 -15.22 2.57 -19.04
C TYR A 113 -16.30 1.57 -19.48
N LYS A 114 -16.73 1.62 -20.74
CA LYS A 114 -17.67 0.65 -21.33
C LYS A 114 -17.18 -0.80 -21.27
N TYR A 115 -15.86 -1.03 -21.18
CA TYR A 115 -15.24 -2.36 -21.13
C TYR A 115 -15.23 -2.95 -19.72
N ILE A 116 -15.39 -2.13 -18.66
CA ILE A 116 -15.55 -2.63 -17.29
C ILE A 116 -16.84 -3.46 -17.21
N ASP A 117 -16.75 -4.70 -16.73
CA ASP A 117 -17.88 -5.62 -16.62
C ASP A 117 -18.93 -5.10 -15.62
N GLU A 118 -20.20 -5.43 -15.88
CA GLU A 118 -21.31 -5.00 -15.01
C GLU A 118 -21.15 -5.49 -13.57
N ALA A 119 -20.50 -6.64 -13.38
CA ALA A 119 -20.22 -7.20 -12.05
C ALA A 119 -19.30 -6.33 -11.19
N PHE A 120 -18.50 -5.46 -11.80
CA PHE A 120 -17.56 -4.57 -11.12
C PHE A 120 -18.07 -3.11 -11.04
N ARG A 121 -19.25 -2.82 -11.62
CA ARG A 121 -19.87 -1.50 -11.56
C ARG A 121 -20.79 -1.38 -10.35
N ASN A 122 -21.04 -0.14 -9.90
CA ASN A 122 -21.97 0.17 -8.82
C ASN A 122 -21.70 -0.63 -7.54
N GLN A 123 -20.44 -0.81 -7.21
CA GLN A 123 -20.01 -1.53 -6.02
C GLN A 123 -20.43 -0.80 -4.75
N ALA A 124 -20.50 -1.52 -3.63
CA ALA A 124 -20.95 -0.95 -2.35
C ALA A 124 -20.10 0.25 -1.88
N TYR A 125 -18.84 0.34 -2.30
CA TYR A 125 -17.96 1.45 -1.96
C TYR A 125 -18.21 2.73 -2.79
N ASP A 126 -18.81 2.61 -4.00
CA ASP A 126 -19.20 3.72 -4.88
C ASP A 126 -20.52 3.36 -5.63
N PRO A 127 -21.68 3.33 -4.94
CA PRO A 127 -22.92 2.77 -5.49
C PRO A 127 -23.49 3.52 -6.69
N GLU A 128 -23.14 4.80 -6.82
CA GLU A 128 -23.58 5.64 -7.95
C GLU A 128 -22.52 5.70 -9.05
N ASN A 129 -21.36 5.07 -8.82
CA ASN A 129 -20.23 4.99 -9.75
C ASN A 129 -19.76 6.37 -10.21
N LEU A 130 -19.57 7.27 -9.23
CA LEU A 130 -19.23 8.67 -9.50
C LEU A 130 -17.75 8.97 -9.36
N TYR A 131 -17.00 8.17 -8.56
CA TYR A 131 -15.65 8.54 -8.08
C TYR A 131 -14.57 7.58 -8.49
N SER A 132 -14.91 6.39 -8.98
CA SER A 132 -13.96 5.32 -9.19
C SER A 132 -14.16 4.57 -10.50
N VAL A 133 -13.04 4.05 -11.04
CA VAL A 133 -13.04 3.10 -12.16
C VAL A 133 -12.22 1.88 -11.71
N PRO A 134 -12.80 0.67 -11.67
CA PRO A 134 -12.08 -0.55 -11.32
C PRO A 134 -10.81 -0.74 -12.16
N TYR A 135 -9.72 -1.09 -11.48
CA TYR A 135 -8.41 -1.30 -12.08
C TYR A 135 -8.05 -2.78 -12.08
N THR A 136 -8.10 -3.40 -10.91
CA THR A 136 -7.84 -4.83 -10.69
C THR A 136 -8.78 -5.37 -9.61
N TRP A 137 -8.82 -6.69 -9.51
CA TRP A 137 -9.39 -7.36 -8.34
C TRP A 137 -8.55 -8.58 -7.97
N GLY A 138 -8.71 -9.07 -6.77
CA GLY A 138 -7.97 -10.23 -6.32
C GLY A 138 -8.43 -10.74 -4.95
N THR A 139 -7.74 -11.76 -4.49
CA THR A 139 -7.98 -12.40 -3.19
C THR A 139 -6.70 -12.44 -2.37
N VAL A 140 -6.86 -12.52 -1.05
CA VAL A 140 -5.75 -12.81 -0.14
C VAL A 140 -5.73 -14.30 0.15
N GLY A 141 -4.55 -14.92 0.08
CA GLY A 141 -4.38 -16.33 0.40
C GLY A 141 -3.06 -16.62 1.10
N LEU A 142 -2.77 -17.88 1.31
CA LEU A 142 -1.54 -18.35 1.88
C LEU A 142 -0.57 -18.79 0.79
N ILE A 143 0.53 -18.06 0.61
CA ILE A 143 1.67 -18.46 -0.22
C ILE A 143 2.56 -19.35 0.64
N TYR A 144 2.97 -20.50 0.11
CA TYR A 144 3.83 -21.43 0.85
C TYR A 144 4.80 -22.15 -0.07
N ASN A 145 5.96 -22.53 0.44
CA ASN A 145 6.94 -23.32 -0.27
C ASN A 145 6.67 -24.82 -0.06
N ARG A 146 6.28 -25.52 -1.13
CA ARG A 146 5.87 -26.94 -1.14
C ARG A 146 6.95 -27.90 -0.66
N ASN A 147 8.23 -27.49 -0.70
CA ASN A 147 9.33 -28.31 -0.18
C ASN A 147 9.34 -28.40 1.34
N TYR A 148 8.69 -27.45 2.04
CA TYR A 148 8.76 -27.34 3.50
C TYR A 148 7.41 -27.36 4.19
N VAL A 149 6.37 -26.86 3.53
CA VAL A 149 4.99 -26.77 4.05
C VAL A 149 4.12 -27.72 3.25
N SER A 150 3.35 -28.58 3.93
CA SER A 150 2.42 -29.50 3.27
C SER A 150 1.16 -28.79 2.80
N ASP A 151 0.54 -29.26 1.74
CA ASP A 151 -0.73 -28.74 1.24
C ASP A 151 -1.81 -28.79 2.34
N GLU A 152 -1.85 -29.86 3.19
CA GLU A 152 -2.77 -29.98 4.31
C GLU A 152 -2.59 -28.87 5.35
N ASP A 153 -1.34 -28.52 5.71
CA ASP A 153 -1.07 -27.42 6.63
C ASP A 153 -1.47 -26.06 5.98
N ALA A 154 -1.33 -25.94 4.68
CA ALA A 154 -1.62 -24.70 3.94
C ALA A 154 -3.13 -24.45 3.71
N GLU A 155 -4.00 -25.44 3.92
CA GLU A 155 -5.46 -25.27 3.83
C GLU A 155 -6.06 -24.37 4.94
N SER A 156 -5.26 -23.97 5.92
CA SER A 156 -5.71 -23.22 7.08
C SER A 156 -4.73 -22.12 7.45
N TRP A 157 -5.24 -20.95 7.83
CA TRP A 157 -4.44 -19.86 8.40
C TRP A 157 -3.65 -20.29 9.65
N SER A 158 -4.06 -21.37 10.34
CA SER A 158 -3.32 -21.92 11.48
C SER A 158 -1.88 -22.34 11.15
N CYS A 159 -1.57 -22.56 9.87
CA CYS A 159 -0.20 -22.74 9.37
C CYS A 159 0.75 -21.62 9.87
N LEU A 160 0.27 -20.38 9.91
CA LEU A 160 1.04 -19.21 10.32
C LEU A 160 1.34 -19.15 11.83
N TRP A 161 0.75 -20.04 12.64
CA TRP A 161 1.03 -20.21 14.08
C TRP A 161 1.74 -21.52 14.37
N ASN A 162 2.05 -22.33 13.34
CA ASN A 162 2.62 -23.64 13.55
C ASN A 162 4.12 -23.55 13.93
N SER A 163 4.45 -23.99 15.11
CA SER A 163 5.83 -23.99 15.63
C SER A 163 6.82 -24.84 14.80
N LYS A 164 6.32 -25.78 13.97
CA LYS A 164 7.11 -26.55 13.01
C LYS A 164 7.85 -25.62 12.03
N TYR A 165 7.29 -24.46 11.72
CA TYR A 165 7.79 -23.49 10.76
C TYR A 165 8.39 -22.23 11.42
N ALA A 166 8.69 -22.29 12.73
CA ALA A 166 9.16 -21.14 13.49
C ALA A 166 10.39 -20.47 12.86
N GLY A 167 10.36 -19.15 12.74
CA GLY A 167 11.39 -18.33 12.11
C GLY A 167 11.39 -18.37 10.58
N LYS A 168 10.35 -18.96 9.98
CA LYS A 168 10.16 -19.06 8.53
C LYS A 168 8.79 -18.56 8.06
N LEU A 169 8.02 -17.96 8.97
CA LEU A 169 6.69 -17.43 8.71
C LEU A 169 6.74 -15.92 8.61
N LEU A 170 5.99 -15.36 7.69
CA LEU A 170 5.80 -13.93 7.54
C LEU A 170 4.35 -13.54 7.87
N MET A 171 4.12 -12.27 8.12
CA MET A 171 2.80 -11.67 8.31
C MET A 171 2.80 -10.28 7.70
N PHE A 172 1.64 -9.78 7.26
CA PHE A 172 1.44 -8.42 6.81
C PHE A 172 1.95 -7.37 7.81
N ASP A 173 2.56 -6.31 7.33
CA ASP A 173 2.93 -5.14 8.14
C ASP A 173 1.89 -4.02 8.05
N ASN A 174 0.64 -4.36 7.82
CA ASN A 174 -0.49 -3.42 7.96
C ASN A 174 -1.56 -4.02 8.88
N PRO A 175 -2.30 -3.19 9.62
CA PRO A 175 -3.28 -3.67 10.59
C PRO A 175 -4.47 -4.36 9.93
N ARG A 176 -4.99 -3.81 8.82
CA ARG A 176 -6.23 -4.28 8.21
C ARG A 176 -6.13 -5.73 7.75
N ASP A 177 -5.09 -6.06 6.97
CA ASP A 177 -4.87 -7.41 6.48
C ASP A 177 -4.43 -8.38 7.60
N ALA A 178 -3.57 -7.92 8.51
CA ALA A 178 -3.15 -8.77 9.63
C ALA A 178 -4.33 -9.16 10.54
N PHE A 179 -5.25 -8.23 10.82
CA PHE A 179 -6.46 -8.50 11.60
C PHE A 179 -7.42 -9.40 10.84
N ALA A 180 -7.58 -9.25 9.53
CA ALA A 180 -8.43 -10.10 8.70
C ALA A 180 -8.08 -11.58 8.81
N ILE A 181 -6.78 -11.91 8.88
CA ILE A 181 -6.32 -13.29 9.12
C ILE A 181 -6.80 -13.80 10.48
N ALA A 182 -6.67 -12.99 11.52
CA ALA A 182 -7.10 -13.37 12.87
C ALA A 182 -8.63 -13.42 13.00
N GLU A 183 -9.34 -12.50 12.38
CA GLU A 183 -10.80 -12.46 12.31
C GLU A 183 -11.34 -13.72 11.63
N SER A 184 -10.81 -14.09 10.46
CA SER A 184 -11.15 -15.34 9.77
C SER A 184 -10.91 -16.56 10.67
N MET A 185 -9.78 -16.66 11.34
CA MET A 185 -9.46 -17.78 12.24
C MET A 185 -10.41 -17.89 13.43
N LEU A 186 -10.91 -16.75 13.92
CA LEU A 186 -11.83 -16.71 15.06
C LEU A 186 -13.30 -16.79 14.63
N GLY A 187 -13.59 -16.80 13.32
CA GLY A 187 -14.93 -16.83 12.75
C GLY A 187 -15.70 -15.52 12.92
N TYR A 188 -14.97 -14.41 12.98
CA TYR A 188 -15.54 -13.07 12.99
C TYR A 188 -15.64 -12.53 11.56
N SER A 189 -16.51 -11.53 11.34
CA SER A 189 -16.51 -10.76 10.09
C SER A 189 -15.21 -9.97 9.96
N LEU A 190 -14.70 -9.87 8.74
CA LEU A 190 -13.55 -9.01 8.40
C LEU A 190 -13.85 -7.51 8.61
N ASN A 191 -15.11 -7.18 8.90
CA ASN A 191 -15.60 -5.84 9.12
C ASN A 191 -16.13 -5.63 10.55
N THR A 192 -15.66 -6.45 11.51
CA THR A 192 -16.09 -6.28 12.89
C THR A 192 -15.64 -4.95 13.48
N GLU A 193 -16.53 -4.28 14.18
CA GLU A 193 -16.25 -3.08 14.97
C GLU A 193 -16.36 -3.35 16.48
N ASP A 194 -16.63 -4.63 16.87
CA ASP A 194 -16.68 -5.01 18.27
C ASP A 194 -15.29 -5.01 18.90
N PHE A 195 -15.11 -4.16 19.88
CA PHE A 195 -13.81 -4.00 20.55
C PHE A 195 -13.32 -5.29 21.21
N THR A 196 -14.23 -6.18 21.65
CA THR A 196 -13.86 -7.47 22.26
C THR A 196 -13.31 -8.41 21.20
N GLU A 197 -13.93 -8.44 20.01
CA GLU A 197 -13.46 -9.23 18.86
C GLU A 197 -12.12 -8.73 18.38
N LEU A 198 -11.96 -7.41 18.17
CA LEU A 198 -10.67 -6.79 17.80
C LEU A 198 -9.58 -7.12 18.83
N LYS A 199 -9.92 -7.08 20.13
CA LYS A 199 -8.95 -7.45 21.16
C LYS A 199 -8.57 -8.94 21.10
N ASN A 200 -9.51 -9.84 20.85
CA ASN A 200 -9.23 -11.26 20.69
C ASN A 200 -8.31 -11.52 19.49
N CYS A 201 -8.52 -10.79 18.38
CA CYS A 201 -7.65 -10.84 17.20
C CYS A 201 -6.23 -10.38 17.55
N ALA A 202 -6.08 -9.26 18.26
CA ALA A 202 -4.79 -8.78 18.72
C ALA A 202 -4.07 -9.78 19.63
N ASP A 203 -4.81 -10.41 20.57
CA ASP A 203 -4.27 -11.43 21.47
C ASP A 203 -3.80 -12.67 20.68
N LEU A 204 -4.51 -13.08 19.61
CA LEU A 204 -4.11 -14.16 18.72
C LEU A 204 -2.85 -13.79 17.91
N LEU A 205 -2.82 -12.59 17.32
CA LEU A 205 -1.65 -12.09 16.59
C LEU A 205 -0.41 -11.97 17.48
N ALA A 206 -0.59 -11.58 18.75
CA ALA A 206 0.52 -11.55 19.71
C ALA A 206 1.09 -12.96 20.00
N GLN A 207 0.25 -14.00 19.97
CA GLN A 207 0.68 -15.39 20.15
C GLN A 207 1.49 -15.92 18.96
N GLN A 208 1.39 -15.32 17.79
CA GLN A 208 2.17 -15.69 16.59
C GLN A 208 3.65 -15.27 16.70
N LYS A 209 3.95 -14.21 17.43
CA LYS A 209 5.30 -13.60 17.46
C LYS A 209 6.47 -14.55 17.70
N PRO A 210 6.38 -15.57 18.59
CA PRO A 210 7.48 -16.50 18.81
C PRO A 210 7.88 -17.32 17.59
N VAL A 211 6.97 -17.50 16.63
CA VAL A 211 7.19 -18.30 15.41
C VAL A 211 7.42 -17.44 14.17
N LEU A 212 7.12 -16.14 14.24
CA LEU A 212 7.23 -15.22 13.14
C LEU A 212 8.68 -14.86 12.82
N GLN A 213 9.02 -14.78 11.53
CA GLN A 213 10.29 -14.24 11.06
C GLN A 213 10.25 -12.71 11.01
N ALA A 214 9.23 -12.15 10.36
CA ALA A 214 9.06 -10.72 10.16
C ALA A 214 7.62 -10.34 9.81
N TYR A 215 7.31 -9.07 10.03
CA TYR A 215 6.20 -8.37 9.37
C TYR A 215 6.74 -7.77 8.07
N VAL A 216 6.01 -7.90 6.97
CA VAL A 216 6.45 -7.49 5.62
C VAL A 216 5.29 -6.90 4.81
N MET A 217 5.64 -6.08 3.83
CA MET A 217 4.86 -5.77 2.64
C MET A 217 5.71 -6.24 1.44
N ASP A 218 6.12 -5.41 0.52
CA ASP A 218 6.88 -5.80 -0.70
C ASP A 218 8.18 -6.61 -0.43
N GLN A 219 8.71 -6.58 0.80
CA GLN A 219 9.86 -7.44 1.17
C GLN A 219 9.55 -8.94 1.10
N ILE A 220 8.27 -9.32 0.91
CA ILE A 220 7.87 -10.71 0.74
C ILE A 220 8.46 -11.32 -0.53
N PHE A 221 8.56 -10.56 -1.63
CA PHE A 221 9.09 -11.04 -2.90
C PHE A 221 10.47 -11.65 -2.71
N ASP A 222 11.46 -10.85 -2.27
CA ASP A 222 12.81 -11.35 -1.99
C ASP A 222 12.83 -12.58 -1.07
N LYS A 223 11.97 -12.63 -0.05
CA LYS A 223 11.99 -13.69 0.98
C LYS A 223 11.38 -14.99 0.51
N MET A 224 10.30 -14.94 -0.26
CA MET A 224 9.64 -16.14 -0.80
C MET A 224 10.38 -16.67 -2.02
N GLU A 225 10.76 -15.82 -2.95
CA GLU A 225 11.51 -16.19 -4.15
C GLU A 225 12.84 -16.86 -3.82
N ARG A 226 13.59 -16.34 -2.84
CA ARG A 226 14.86 -16.93 -2.40
C ARG A 226 14.70 -18.09 -1.42
N GLY A 227 13.49 -18.47 -1.03
CA GLY A 227 13.23 -19.52 -0.05
C GLY A 227 13.69 -19.18 1.38
N GLU A 228 13.87 -17.90 1.70
CA GLU A 228 14.23 -17.44 3.04
C GLU A 228 13.07 -17.60 4.02
N ALA A 229 11.82 -17.44 3.55
CA ALA A 229 10.58 -17.73 4.25
C ALA A 229 9.87 -18.93 3.60
N TRP A 230 8.98 -19.58 4.36
CA TRP A 230 8.30 -20.79 3.92
C TRP A 230 6.78 -20.64 3.80
N ALA A 231 6.19 -19.72 4.53
CA ALA A 231 4.78 -19.37 4.37
C ALA A 231 4.52 -17.90 4.75
N ALA A 232 3.59 -17.30 4.02
CA ALA A 232 3.16 -15.92 4.18
C ALA A 232 1.71 -15.74 3.71
N PRO A 233 0.88 -14.94 4.37
CA PRO A 233 -0.36 -14.47 3.79
C PRO A 233 -0.01 -13.35 2.80
N TYR A 234 -0.55 -13.40 1.58
CA TYR A 234 -0.36 -12.31 0.62
C TYR A 234 -1.39 -12.38 -0.51
N TYR A 235 -1.27 -11.46 -1.46
CA TYR A 235 -2.22 -11.28 -2.55
C TYR A 235 -1.99 -12.31 -3.67
N ALA A 236 -3.08 -12.77 -4.28
CA ALA A 236 -3.06 -13.79 -5.31
C ALA A 236 -2.28 -13.36 -6.57
N GLY A 237 -2.37 -12.09 -6.95
CA GLY A 237 -1.62 -11.55 -8.09
C GLY A 237 -0.12 -11.64 -7.88
N ASP A 238 0.36 -11.15 -6.73
CA ASP A 238 1.79 -11.20 -6.41
C ASP A 238 2.33 -12.64 -6.31
N TYR A 239 1.50 -13.60 -5.89
CA TYR A 239 1.89 -15.01 -5.96
C TYR A 239 2.17 -15.45 -7.41
N LEU A 240 1.34 -15.00 -8.37
CA LEU A 240 1.50 -15.40 -9.77
C LEU A 240 2.83 -14.90 -10.37
N THR A 241 3.29 -13.72 -9.95
CA THR A 241 4.64 -13.23 -10.33
C THR A 241 5.75 -13.95 -9.56
N MET A 242 5.59 -14.17 -8.24
CA MET A 242 6.60 -14.87 -7.44
C MET A 242 6.82 -16.33 -7.86
N VAL A 243 5.78 -17.03 -8.34
CA VAL A 243 5.91 -18.44 -8.74
C VAL A 243 6.73 -18.61 -10.02
N GLU A 244 6.83 -17.59 -10.86
CA GLU A 244 7.72 -17.58 -12.02
C GLU A 244 9.19 -17.62 -11.59
N GLU A 245 9.54 -16.85 -10.55
CA GLU A 245 10.89 -16.82 -9.99
C GLU A 245 11.18 -18.04 -9.09
N ASN A 246 10.17 -18.58 -8.40
CA ASN A 246 10.30 -19.76 -7.56
C ASN A 246 9.15 -20.75 -7.77
N PRO A 247 9.30 -21.72 -8.68
CA PRO A 247 8.26 -22.72 -8.99
C PRO A 247 7.89 -23.67 -7.83
N ASP A 248 8.66 -23.65 -6.74
CA ASP A 248 8.34 -24.44 -5.53
C ASP A 248 7.23 -23.80 -4.69
N LEU A 249 6.81 -22.58 -5.02
CA LEU A 249 5.72 -21.89 -4.32
C LEU A 249 4.37 -22.48 -4.67
N GLY A 250 3.47 -22.49 -3.70
CA GLY A 250 2.07 -22.82 -3.82
C GLY A 250 1.20 -21.72 -3.24
N PHE A 251 -0.06 -21.68 -3.65
CA PHE A 251 -1.08 -20.77 -3.14
C PHE A 251 -2.29 -21.56 -2.65
N SER A 252 -2.87 -21.15 -1.55
CA SER A 252 -4.08 -21.73 -0.99
C SER A 252 -5.04 -20.65 -0.52
N HIS A 253 -6.33 -20.86 -0.77
CA HIS A 253 -7.41 -20.10 -0.16
C HIS A 253 -7.82 -20.81 1.13
N PRO A 254 -7.44 -20.32 2.34
CA PRO A 254 -7.73 -21.01 3.58
C PRO A 254 -9.21 -21.18 3.85
N LYS A 255 -9.54 -22.30 4.47
CA LYS A 255 -10.94 -22.73 4.69
C LYS A 255 -11.72 -21.85 5.65
N GLU A 256 -11.04 -21.09 6.50
CA GLU A 256 -11.68 -20.18 7.48
C GLU A 256 -12.28 -18.94 6.82
N GLY A 257 -11.88 -18.64 5.59
CA GLY A 257 -12.27 -17.45 4.86
C GLY A 257 -11.09 -16.50 4.63
N TYR A 258 -11.27 -15.53 3.75
CA TYR A 258 -10.21 -14.61 3.31
C TYR A 258 -10.82 -13.35 2.69
N ASN A 259 -9.99 -12.34 2.51
CA ASN A 259 -10.40 -11.10 1.86
C ASN A 259 -10.43 -11.25 0.33
N ILE A 260 -11.48 -10.66 -0.29
CA ILE A 260 -11.55 -10.31 -1.71
C ILE A 260 -11.60 -8.79 -1.80
N PHE A 261 -10.86 -8.20 -2.74
CA PHE A 261 -10.77 -6.76 -2.90
C PHE A 261 -10.89 -6.33 -4.36
N ILE A 262 -11.27 -5.07 -4.56
CA ILE A 262 -11.23 -4.36 -5.82
C ILE A 262 -10.41 -3.09 -5.60
N ASP A 263 -9.35 -2.93 -6.38
CA ASP A 263 -8.63 -1.67 -6.44
C ASP A 263 -9.16 -0.84 -7.60
N ALA A 264 -9.34 0.46 -7.38
CA ALA A 264 -9.91 1.30 -8.41
C ALA A 264 -9.20 2.67 -8.51
N MET A 265 -9.17 3.19 -9.71
CA MET A 265 -8.58 4.48 -10.05
C MET A 265 -9.51 5.60 -9.63
N CYS A 266 -9.00 6.55 -8.85
CA CYS A 266 -9.73 7.70 -8.33
C CYS A 266 -8.95 9.00 -8.54
N ILE A 267 -9.65 10.12 -8.58
CA ILE A 267 -9.06 11.47 -8.63
C ILE A 267 -9.25 12.14 -7.26
N PRO A 268 -8.17 12.40 -6.51
CA PRO A 268 -8.30 13.06 -5.22
C PRO A 268 -8.60 14.55 -5.36
N LYS A 269 -9.26 15.15 -4.37
CA LYS A 269 -9.42 16.60 -4.28
C LYS A 269 -8.06 17.29 -4.24
N GLY A 270 -7.96 18.39 -4.96
CA GLY A 270 -6.70 19.11 -5.13
C GLY A 270 -5.88 18.64 -6.32
N CYS A 271 -6.40 17.72 -7.14
CA CYS A 271 -5.89 17.38 -8.45
C CYS A 271 -5.59 18.64 -9.27
N GLN A 272 -4.44 18.68 -9.95
CA GLN A 272 -4.01 19.85 -10.72
C GLN A 272 -4.31 19.71 -12.23
N ASN A 273 -4.45 18.47 -12.71
CA ASN A 273 -4.70 18.18 -14.12
C ASN A 273 -5.77 17.08 -14.26
N LYS A 274 -7.02 17.42 -13.96
CA LYS A 274 -8.14 16.46 -13.99
C LYS A 274 -8.33 15.84 -15.38
N SER A 275 -8.20 16.61 -16.46
CA SER A 275 -8.34 16.08 -17.82
C SER A 275 -7.23 15.10 -18.16
N GLY A 276 -6.00 15.33 -17.69
CA GLY A 276 -4.88 14.41 -17.86
C GLY A 276 -5.08 13.14 -17.02
N ALA A 277 -5.62 13.27 -15.80
CA ALA A 277 -5.96 12.14 -14.93
C ALA A 277 -7.05 11.26 -15.56
N GLU A 278 -8.13 11.85 -16.08
CA GLU A 278 -9.19 11.12 -16.79
C GLU A 278 -8.68 10.46 -18.07
N ALA A 279 -7.74 11.10 -18.80
CA ALA A 279 -7.09 10.49 -19.95
C ALA A 279 -6.25 9.26 -19.55
N PHE A 280 -5.53 9.32 -18.42
CA PHE A 280 -4.74 8.19 -17.91
C PHE A 280 -5.65 7.03 -17.47
N ILE A 281 -6.75 7.33 -16.77
CA ILE A 281 -7.75 6.33 -16.40
C ILE A 281 -8.35 5.68 -17.66
N ASN A 282 -8.70 6.49 -18.66
CA ASN A 282 -9.23 5.98 -19.93
C ASN A 282 -8.23 5.09 -20.68
N PHE A 283 -6.95 5.46 -20.67
CA PHE A 283 -5.87 4.69 -21.29
C PHE A 283 -5.73 3.31 -20.65
N LEU A 284 -5.74 3.25 -19.32
CA LEU A 284 -5.67 1.98 -18.57
C LEU A 284 -6.91 1.09 -18.74
N CYS A 285 -8.04 1.64 -19.17
CA CYS A 285 -9.25 0.89 -19.54
C CYS A 285 -9.28 0.48 -21.01
N ASP A 286 -8.21 0.66 -21.79
CA ASP A 286 -8.10 0.04 -23.11
C ASP A 286 -7.81 -1.45 -22.93
N PRO A 287 -8.57 -2.37 -23.58
CA PRO A 287 -8.41 -3.81 -23.32
C PRO A 287 -7.01 -4.36 -23.63
N GLU A 288 -6.32 -3.85 -24.64
CA GLU A 288 -4.94 -4.27 -24.97
C GLU A 288 -3.96 -3.77 -23.90
N ILE A 289 -4.10 -2.51 -23.48
CA ILE A 289 -3.27 -1.91 -22.42
C ILE A 289 -3.56 -2.56 -21.08
N SER A 290 -4.84 -2.71 -20.72
CA SER A 290 -5.27 -3.41 -19.49
C SER A 290 -4.67 -4.82 -19.43
N ALA A 291 -4.78 -5.60 -20.52
CA ALA A 291 -4.23 -6.95 -20.57
C ALA A 291 -2.71 -6.95 -20.41
N ALA A 292 -1.98 -6.13 -21.18
CA ALA A 292 -0.52 -6.08 -21.10
C ALA A 292 -0.02 -5.67 -19.71
N ASN A 293 -0.73 -4.74 -19.07
CA ASN A 293 -0.43 -4.32 -17.71
C ASN A 293 -0.70 -5.43 -16.68
N LEU A 294 -1.84 -6.10 -16.78
CA LEU A 294 -2.28 -7.12 -15.81
C LEU A 294 -1.52 -8.44 -15.99
N ASP A 295 -1.09 -8.77 -17.19
CA ASP A 295 -0.18 -9.88 -17.48
C ASP A 295 1.13 -9.72 -16.68
N TYR A 296 1.71 -8.54 -16.72
CA TYR A 296 2.94 -8.22 -15.99
C TYR A 296 2.79 -8.24 -14.48
N ILE A 297 1.71 -7.61 -13.94
CA ILE A 297 1.51 -7.53 -12.49
C ILE A 297 0.81 -8.77 -11.89
N GLY A 298 0.33 -9.70 -12.71
CA GLY A 298 -0.28 -10.96 -12.27
C GLY A 298 -1.72 -10.87 -11.75
N TYR A 299 -2.37 -9.70 -11.82
CA TYR A 299 -3.68 -9.48 -11.21
C TYR A 299 -4.85 -9.73 -12.17
N SER A 300 -6.03 -10.00 -11.60
CA SER A 300 -7.23 -10.29 -12.37
C SER A 300 -7.86 -9.01 -12.92
N THR A 301 -8.30 -9.09 -14.18
CA THR A 301 -8.94 -7.97 -14.86
C THR A 301 -10.42 -7.84 -14.49
N PRO A 302 -10.94 -6.60 -14.30
CA PRO A 302 -12.37 -6.35 -14.23
C PRO A 302 -13.03 -6.24 -15.63
N GLU A 303 -12.31 -6.60 -16.71
CA GLU A 303 -12.73 -6.42 -18.10
C GLU A 303 -12.72 -7.75 -18.85
N THR A 304 -13.88 -8.27 -19.26
CA THR A 304 -13.94 -9.49 -20.08
C THR A 304 -13.22 -9.31 -21.44
N ALA A 305 -13.28 -8.09 -22.02
CA ALA A 305 -12.60 -7.82 -23.28
C ALA A 305 -11.08 -7.92 -23.18
N ALA A 306 -10.48 -7.57 -22.05
CA ALA A 306 -9.04 -7.71 -21.82
C ALA A 306 -8.60 -9.18 -21.76
N LYS A 307 -9.47 -10.09 -21.32
CA LYS A 307 -9.15 -11.55 -21.26
C LYS A 307 -8.85 -12.15 -22.63
N GLU A 308 -9.32 -11.53 -23.72
CA GLU A 308 -9.04 -12.01 -25.08
C GLU A 308 -7.55 -11.83 -25.47
N TYR A 309 -6.83 -10.97 -24.76
CA TYR A 309 -5.41 -10.65 -24.97
C TYR A 309 -4.49 -11.32 -23.94
N LEU A 310 -5.04 -11.94 -22.88
CA LEU A 310 -4.28 -12.66 -21.85
C LEU A 310 -4.08 -14.12 -22.25
N ASP A 311 -3.00 -14.72 -21.78
CA ASP A 311 -2.73 -16.14 -21.98
C ASP A 311 -3.80 -17.01 -21.28
N GLU A 312 -4.09 -18.17 -21.91
CA GLU A 312 -5.07 -19.14 -21.38
C GLU A 312 -4.68 -19.64 -19.98
N GLU A 313 -3.41 -19.72 -19.68
CA GLU A 313 -2.89 -20.13 -18.37
C GLU A 313 -3.34 -19.15 -17.26
N ILE A 314 -3.32 -17.86 -17.54
CA ILE A 314 -3.79 -16.82 -16.60
C ILE A 314 -5.31 -16.86 -16.48
N THR A 315 -6.03 -16.84 -17.61
CA THR A 315 -7.49 -16.74 -17.62
C THR A 315 -8.19 -17.99 -17.07
N THR A 316 -7.51 -19.13 -17.01
CA THR A 316 -7.99 -20.37 -16.42
C THR A 316 -7.37 -20.70 -15.06
N SER A 317 -6.50 -19.84 -14.54
CA SER A 317 -5.87 -20.03 -13.24
C SER A 317 -6.91 -19.97 -12.12
N PRO A 318 -7.03 -20.99 -11.25
CA PRO A 318 -7.94 -20.95 -10.11
C PRO A 318 -7.46 -20.01 -9.00
N VAL A 319 -6.26 -19.48 -9.13
CA VAL A 319 -5.71 -18.45 -8.23
C VAL A 319 -6.15 -17.07 -8.69
N ALA A 320 -5.99 -16.76 -9.99
CA ALA A 320 -6.45 -15.50 -10.56
C ALA A 320 -7.99 -15.42 -10.61
N TYR A 321 -8.63 -16.50 -11.04
CA TYR A 321 -10.09 -16.58 -11.23
C TYR A 321 -10.66 -17.78 -10.47
N PRO A 322 -10.81 -17.67 -9.12
CA PRO A 322 -11.39 -18.71 -8.28
C PRO A 322 -12.84 -19.00 -8.69
N ASP A 323 -13.29 -20.24 -8.48
CA ASP A 323 -14.67 -20.63 -8.72
C ASP A 323 -15.62 -20.07 -7.64
N ASP A 324 -16.94 -20.16 -7.91
CA ASP A 324 -17.98 -19.64 -7.03
C ASP A 324 -17.95 -20.28 -5.62
N GLU A 325 -17.54 -21.54 -5.48
CA GLU A 325 -17.45 -22.21 -4.19
C GLU A 325 -16.30 -21.63 -3.36
N THR A 326 -15.20 -21.36 -4.00
CA THR A 326 -14.04 -20.69 -3.40
C THR A 326 -14.40 -19.24 -3.02
N LEU A 327 -14.98 -18.48 -3.94
CA LEU A 327 -15.39 -17.09 -3.69
C LEU A 327 -16.47 -16.98 -2.60
N ALA A 328 -17.33 -17.98 -2.41
CA ALA A 328 -18.34 -17.97 -1.36
C ALA A 328 -17.77 -17.92 0.08
N ARG A 329 -16.47 -18.16 0.25
CA ARG A 329 -15.77 -18.02 1.54
C ARG A 329 -15.07 -16.67 1.72
N SER A 330 -15.10 -15.83 0.72
CA SER A 330 -14.46 -14.52 0.78
C SER A 330 -15.40 -13.45 1.36
N GLU A 331 -14.81 -12.42 1.93
CA GLU A 331 -15.52 -11.20 2.38
C GLU A 331 -14.71 -9.98 1.94
N SER A 332 -15.36 -8.99 1.33
CA SER A 332 -14.73 -7.71 1.01
C SER A 332 -14.68 -6.79 2.23
N PHE A 333 -13.67 -5.94 2.28
CA PHE A 333 -13.59 -4.93 3.33
C PHE A 333 -14.62 -3.82 3.11
N SER A 334 -15.15 -3.31 4.22
CA SER A 334 -15.90 -2.06 4.27
C SER A 334 -15.11 -1.00 5.06
N ALA A 335 -15.46 0.26 4.88
CA ALA A 335 -14.92 1.32 5.73
C ALA A 335 -15.36 1.09 7.18
N LEU A 336 -14.40 0.95 8.10
CA LEU A 336 -14.69 0.88 9.52
C LEU A 336 -14.90 2.28 10.09
N GLY A 337 -15.77 2.40 11.09
CA GLY A 337 -15.93 3.61 11.86
C GLY A 337 -14.61 4.09 12.49
N ILE A 338 -14.54 5.39 12.79
CA ILE A 338 -13.32 6.04 13.31
C ILE A 338 -12.84 5.36 14.60
N GLU A 339 -13.75 5.01 15.50
CA GLU A 339 -13.42 4.39 16.79
C GLU A 339 -12.83 2.98 16.61
N ALA A 340 -13.41 2.16 15.72
CA ALA A 340 -12.91 0.82 15.41
C ALA A 340 -11.55 0.86 14.69
N THR A 341 -11.41 1.76 13.73
CA THR A 341 -10.13 1.99 13.03
C THR A 341 -9.01 2.39 14.01
N GLN A 342 -9.29 3.32 14.92
CA GLN A 342 -8.32 3.74 15.92
C GLN A 342 -7.99 2.62 16.90
N ALA A 343 -9.00 1.88 17.37
CA ALA A 343 -8.80 0.73 18.26
C ALA A 343 -7.93 -0.34 17.59
N MET A 344 -8.19 -0.69 16.33
CA MET A 344 -7.38 -1.64 15.57
C MET A 344 -5.92 -1.17 15.46
N ASN A 345 -5.69 0.09 15.11
CA ASN A 345 -4.33 0.64 15.01
C ASN A 345 -3.58 0.62 16.35
N ASP A 346 -4.24 0.99 17.45
CA ASP A 346 -3.63 0.98 18.79
C ASP A 346 -3.31 -0.46 19.25
N LEU A 347 -4.22 -1.39 19.00
CA LEU A 347 -4.02 -2.82 19.27
C LEU A 347 -2.89 -3.39 18.42
N TRP A 348 -2.82 -3.04 17.12
CA TRP A 348 -1.73 -3.45 16.23
C TRP A 348 -0.37 -2.96 16.71
N LEU A 349 -0.27 -1.69 17.11
CA LEU A 349 0.95 -1.16 17.72
C LEU A 349 1.33 -1.95 18.98
N SER A 350 0.36 -2.32 19.82
CA SER A 350 0.57 -3.18 20.98
C SER A 350 1.07 -4.56 20.58
N VAL A 351 0.47 -5.20 19.57
CA VAL A 351 0.95 -6.48 19.02
C VAL A 351 2.41 -6.37 18.62
N LYS A 352 2.77 -5.37 17.80
CA LYS A 352 4.15 -5.19 17.31
C LYS A 352 5.17 -4.93 18.42
N THR A 353 4.78 -4.24 19.48
CA THR A 353 5.68 -3.87 20.59
C THR A 353 5.72 -4.91 21.72
N THR A 354 4.70 -5.75 21.89
CA THR A 354 4.68 -6.82 22.89
C THR A 354 5.84 -7.79 22.65
N GLY A 355 6.56 -8.14 23.72
CA GLY A 355 7.69 -9.09 23.67
C GLY A 355 8.96 -8.54 23.00
N SER A 356 8.96 -7.28 22.52
CA SER A 356 10.20 -6.64 22.11
C SER A 356 11.05 -6.40 23.36
N ASN A 357 12.32 -6.83 23.33
CA ASN A 357 13.28 -6.56 24.41
C ASN A 357 13.66 -5.07 24.52
N THR A 358 12.79 -4.17 24.05
CA THR A 358 13.02 -2.72 24.01
C THR A 358 13.35 -2.19 25.39
N THR A 359 12.67 -2.68 26.42
CA THR A 359 12.96 -2.33 27.83
C THR A 359 14.35 -2.81 28.23
N MET A 360 14.73 -4.02 27.81
CA MET A 360 16.08 -4.56 28.09
C MET A 360 17.16 -3.76 27.33
N TYR A 361 16.94 -3.44 26.06
CA TYR A 361 17.86 -2.60 25.29
C TYR A 361 17.95 -1.17 25.84
N LEU A 362 16.84 -0.59 26.31
CA LEU A 362 16.83 0.70 26.96
C LEU A 362 17.64 0.67 28.27
N ILE A 363 17.48 -0.38 29.09
CA ILE A 363 18.25 -0.57 30.32
C ILE A 363 19.74 -0.74 29.99
N LEU A 364 20.08 -1.53 28.99
CA LEU A 364 21.48 -1.75 28.57
C LEU A 364 22.11 -0.48 28.03
N THR A 365 21.40 0.31 27.25
CA THR A 365 21.89 1.63 26.75
C THR A 365 22.07 2.63 27.88
N LEU A 366 21.13 2.72 28.83
CA LEU A 366 21.28 3.57 30.00
C LEU A 366 22.45 3.14 30.90
N ALA A 367 22.64 1.83 31.09
CA ALA A 367 23.79 1.30 31.83
C ALA A 367 25.12 1.60 31.14
N ALA A 368 25.19 1.49 29.80
CA ALA A 368 26.38 1.85 29.02
C ALA A 368 26.69 3.36 29.15
N ILE A 369 25.70 4.22 29.04
CA ILE A 369 25.86 5.67 29.23
C ILE A 369 26.37 5.98 30.65
N ALA A 370 25.78 5.37 31.69
CA ALA A 370 26.20 5.54 33.07
C ALA A 370 27.67 5.10 33.28
N ALA A 371 28.08 3.97 32.66
CA ALA A 371 29.46 3.47 32.71
C ALA A 371 30.45 4.47 32.06
N VAL A 372 30.10 5.05 30.94
CA VAL A 372 30.91 6.09 30.25
C VAL A 372 31.02 7.34 31.13
N ILE A 373 29.96 7.81 31.72
CA ILE A 373 29.98 8.98 32.63
C ILE A 373 30.90 8.67 33.82
N LEU A 374 30.75 7.50 34.45
CA LEU A 374 31.53 7.08 35.59
C LEU A 374 33.05 7.00 35.23
N PHE A 375 33.36 6.47 34.04
CA PHE A 375 34.75 6.46 33.52
C PHE A 375 35.35 7.88 33.42
N PHE A 376 34.60 8.85 32.89
CA PHE A 376 35.09 10.23 32.81
C PHE A 376 35.24 10.88 34.17
N VAL A 377 34.33 10.63 35.11
CA VAL A 377 34.43 11.13 36.49
C VAL A 377 35.65 10.56 37.19
N ILE A 378 35.84 9.24 37.14
CA ILE A 378 37.03 8.56 37.74
C ILE A 378 38.32 9.08 37.10
N SER A 379 38.38 9.18 35.76
CA SER A 379 39.52 9.72 35.04
C SER A 379 39.82 11.15 35.43
N GLY A 380 38.79 11.98 35.60
CA GLY A 380 38.92 13.38 36.09
C GLY A 380 39.48 13.46 37.51
N VAL A 381 38.97 12.61 38.41
CA VAL A 381 39.47 12.51 39.80
C VAL A 381 40.94 12.03 39.83
N CYS A 382 41.28 11.01 39.03
CA CYS A 382 42.67 10.51 38.94
C CYS A 382 43.63 11.59 38.41
N ARG A 383 43.21 12.35 37.38
CA ARG A 383 44.02 13.48 36.85
C ARG A 383 44.21 14.58 37.91
N ARG A 384 43.19 14.95 38.67
CA ARG A 384 43.26 15.92 39.77
C ARG A 384 44.21 15.44 40.88
N ARG A 385 44.14 14.17 41.27
CA ARG A 385 45.05 13.55 42.27
C ARG A 385 46.50 13.53 41.77
N LYS A 386 46.76 13.18 40.49
CA LYS A 386 48.10 13.25 39.91
C LYS A 386 48.66 14.68 39.90
N LYS A 387 47.83 15.69 39.56
CA LYS A 387 48.20 17.12 39.57
C LYS A 387 48.55 17.58 40.98
N ALA A 388 47.73 17.23 42.00
CA ALA A 388 47.94 17.57 43.38
C ALA A 388 49.24 16.91 43.95
N ARG A 389 49.55 15.64 43.56
CA ARG A 389 50.81 14.99 43.95
C ARG A 389 52.05 15.67 43.34
N ARG A 390 51.95 16.14 42.07
CA ARG A 390 53.05 16.91 41.43
C ARG A 390 53.27 18.24 42.12
N CYS A 391 52.22 18.98 42.46
CA CYS A 391 52.34 20.26 43.18
C CYS A 391 52.95 20.10 44.60
N ARG A 392 52.67 18.99 45.32
CA ARG A 392 53.32 18.71 46.60
C ARG A 392 54.80 18.41 46.47
N LYS A 393 55.25 17.66 45.44
CA LYS A 393 56.66 17.40 45.18
C LYS A 393 57.45 18.68 44.87
N TRP A 394 56.84 19.66 44.23
CA TRP A 394 57.48 20.97 43.94
C TRP A 394 57.60 21.88 45.12
N ARG A 395 56.77 21.69 46.17
CA ARG A 395 56.84 22.49 47.41
C ARG A 395 57.77 21.91 48.47
N SER A 396 58.29 20.70 48.25
CA SER A 396 59.24 20.00 49.17
C SER A 396 60.65 19.87 48.59
N ALA A 397 60.91 20.45 47.43
CA ALA A 397 62.20 20.66 46.84
C ALA A 397 62.55 22.17 46.91
#